data_71ed010f660b867f37c5288b651fb6c6
#
_entry.id   71ed010f660b867f37c5288b651fb6c6
#
_cell.length_a   1.000
_cell.length_b   1.000
_cell.length_c   1.000
_cell.angle_alpha   90.00
_cell.angle_beta   90.00
_cell.angle_gamma   90.00
#
_symmetry.space_group_name_H-M   'P 1'
#
loop_
_entity.id
_entity.type
_entity.pdbx_description
1 polymer ?
#
loop_
_entity_poly.entity_id
_entity_poly.type
_entity_poly.pdbx_seq_one_letter_code
_entity_poly.pdbx_strand_id
1 'polypeptide(L)'
;MAGKLSLARMRALLSANSMTSVETSGDATVGSGLVLSDVGTVAASGSNIATAQAFTTHVTIVTAADGTKGVKLPTGATTGEVYVVGNHAAAILKLYATSETLNGVDGATGLSVSGSASALCVKSGASTWTVVLP
;
A
#
# COMPACT_ATOMS: atom_id res chain seq x y z
N MET A 1 -9.09 -13.15 -33.80
CA MET A 1 -8.91 -14.06 -32.66
C MET A 1 -7.54 -13.87 -32.05
N ALA A 2 -7.45 -13.46 -30.82
CA ALA A 2 -6.17 -13.44 -30.11
C ALA A 2 -5.75 -14.90 -29.86
N GLY A 3 -4.64 -15.34 -30.49
CA GLY A 3 -4.10 -16.68 -30.28
C GLY A 3 -3.65 -16.86 -28.84
N LYS A 4 -4.03 -17.98 -28.23
CA LYS A 4 -3.50 -18.36 -26.90
C LYS A 4 -1.98 -18.52 -27.01
N LEU A 5 -1.22 -17.74 -26.23
CA LEU A 5 0.22 -17.93 -26.10
C LEU A 5 0.49 -19.31 -25.49
N SER A 6 1.39 -20.08 -26.11
CA SER A 6 1.79 -21.35 -25.52
C SER A 6 2.55 -21.11 -24.21
N LEU A 7 2.49 -22.07 -23.29
CA LEU A 7 3.17 -22.01 -21.99
C LEU A 7 4.69 -21.75 -22.15
N ALA A 8 5.30 -22.26 -23.21
CA ALA A 8 6.71 -22.02 -23.52
C ALA A 8 6.98 -20.57 -23.93
N ARG A 9 6.11 -19.93 -24.70
CA ARG A 9 6.22 -18.51 -25.04
C ARG A 9 5.97 -17.60 -23.85
N MET A 10 5.04 -17.95 -22.98
CA MET A 10 4.83 -17.21 -21.73
C MET A 10 6.05 -17.30 -20.80
N ARG A 11 6.67 -18.47 -20.67
CA ARG A 11 7.91 -18.64 -19.88
C ARG A 11 9.08 -17.87 -20.48
N ALA A 12 9.23 -17.82 -21.79
CA ALA A 12 10.28 -17.04 -22.46
C ALA A 12 10.09 -15.53 -22.26
N LEU A 13 8.86 -15.02 -22.30
CA LEU A 13 8.57 -13.62 -22.02
C LEU A 13 8.81 -13.25 -20.55
N LEU A 14 8.45 -14.13 -19.61
CA LEU A 14 8.67 -13.93 -18.17
C LEU A 14 10.15 -14.03 -17.76
N SER A 15 10.98 -14.79 -18.51
CA SER A 15 12.42 -14.91 -18.22
C SER A 15 13.28 -13.80 -18.85
N ALA A 16 12.77 -13.12 -19.89
CA ALA A 16 13.55 -12.16 -20.66
C ALA A 16 13.27 -10.69 -20.32
N ASN A 17 12.12 -10.36 -19.70
CA ASN A 17 11.72 -9.00 -19.38
C ASN A 17 10.90 -8.93 -18.09
N SER A 18 11.13 -7.89 -17.30
CA SER A 18 10.18 -7.53 -16.24
C SER A 18 8.85 -7.12 -16.88
N MET A 19 7.79 -7.87 -16.59
CA MET A 19 6.45 -7.48 -17.00
C MET A 19 6.02 -6.30 -16.17
N THR A 20 5.69 -5.19 -16.82
CA THR A 20 5.16 -4.00 -16.13
C THR A 20 3.70 -4.15 -15.72
N SER A 21 2.96 -5.04 -16.38
CA SER A 21 1.57 -5.36 -16.00
C SER A 21 1.16 -6.74 -16.51
N VAL A 22 0.29 -7.39 -15.78
CA VAL A 22 -0.45 -8.59 -16.22
C VAL A 22 -1.93 -8.23 -16.21
N GLU A 23 -2.52 -8.11 -17.41
CA GLU A 23 -3.97 -7.94 -17.54
C GLU A 23 -4.61 -9.29 -17.79
N THR A 24 -5.56 -9.68 -16.94
CA THR A 24 -6.34 -10.91 -17.08
C THR A 24 -7.83 -10.55 -17.15
N SER A 25 -8.59 -11.27 -17.96
CA SER A 25 -10.05 -11.16 -18.00
C SER A 25 -10.75 -11.93 -16.85
N GLY A 26 -9.99 -12.47 -15.94
CA GLY A 26 -10.44 -13.25 -14.78
C GLY A 26 -9.37 -13.29 -13.69
N ASP A 27 -9.52 -14.19 -12.73
CA ASP A 27 -8.60 -14.30 -11.61
C ASP A 27 -7.19 -14.70 -12.06
N ALA A 28 -6.17 -14.04 -11.49
CA ALA A 28 -4.80 -14.46 -11.61
C ALA A 28 -4.46 -15.44 -10.47
N THR A 29 -4.11 -16.70 -10.81
CA THR A 29 -3.68 -17.69 -9.82
C THR A 29 -2.16 -17.68 -9.69
N VAL A 30 -1.67 -17.41 -8.49
CA VAL A 30 -0.25 -17.47 -8.14
C VAL A 30 0.04 -18.79 -7.43
N GLY A 31 0.76 -19.70 -8.08
CA GLY A 31 0.94 -21.08 -7.61
C GLY A 31 1.82 -21.26 -6.37
N SER A 32 2.65 -20.27 -6.00
CA SER A 32 3.60 -20.41 -4.88
C SER A 32 3.72 -19.18 -3.97
N GLY A 33 2.87 -18.23 -4.11
CA GLY A 33 2.85 -17.02 -3.29
C GLY A 33 3.11 -15.74 -4.10
N LEU A 34 2.51 -14.64 -3.63
CA LEU A 34 2.73 -13.31 -4.16
C LEU A 34 3.88 -12.66 -3.39
N VAL A 35 4.95 -12.32 -4.08
CA VAL A 35 6.04 -11.54 -3.49
C VAL A 35 5.89 -10.09 -3.90
N LEU A 36 5.66 -9.22 -2.93
CA LEU A 36 5.71 -7.77 -3.12
C LEU A 36 7.17 -7.35 -2.91
N SER A 37 7.89 -7.08 -3.99
CA SER A 37 9.30 -6.67 -3.94
C SER A 37 9.49 -5.19 -3.62
N ASP A 38 8.42 -4.41 -3.66
CA ASP A 38 8.44 -2.98 -3.38
C ASP A 38 8.24 -2.73 -1.87
N VAL A 39 9.32 -2.93 -1.12
CA VAL A 39 9.38 -2.75 0.34
C VAL A 39 10.27 -1.58 0.68
N GLY A 40 9.76 -0.61 1.42
CA GLY A 40 10.49 0.57 1.88
C GLY A 40 10.48 0.74 3.38
N THR A 41 11.42 1.51 3.89
CA THR A 41 11.47 1.93 5.29
C THR A 41 11.42 3.44 5.39
N VAL A 42 10.63 3.97 6.32
CA VAL A 42 10.53 5.40 6.59
C VAL A 42 10.48 5.68 8.09
N ALA A 43 10.87 6.87 8.50
CA ALA A 43 10.55 7.39 9.82
C ALA A 43 9.30 8.29 9.69
N ALA A 44 8.35 8.17 10.60
CA ALA A 44 7.21 9.06 10.65
C ALA A 44 7.66 10.50 10.92
N SER A 45 7.05 11.46 10.26
CA SER A 45 7.34 12.89 10.46
C SER A 45 6.03 13.70 10.49
N GLY A 46 6.11 14.91 11.01
CA GLY A 46 4.99 15.84 11.07
C GLY A 46 3.77 15.33 11.85
N SER A 47 2.94 16.24 12.29
CA SER A 47 1.73 15.97 13.08
C SER A 47 0.44 16.25 12.33
N ASN A 48 0.53 16.49 11.04
CA ASN A 48 -0.61 16.75 10.15
C ASN A 48 -0.31 16.27 8.73
N ILE A 49 -1.33 16.24 7.90
CA ILE A 49 -1.24 15.73 6.52
C ILE A 49 -0.22 16.46 5.65
N ALA A 50 0.01 17.76 5.88
CA ALA A 50 0.93 18.54 5.06
C ALA A 50 2.40 18.17 5.34
N THR A 51 2.70 17.82 6.60
CA THR A 51 4.06 17.55 7.08
C THR A 51 4.35 16.07 7.33
N ALA A 52 3.33 15.20 7.26
CA ALA A 52 3.49 13.76 7.40
C ALA A 52 4.41 13.18 6.31
N GLN A 53 5.19 12.17 6.68
CA GLN A 53 6.08 11.47 5.77
C GLN A 53 5.28 10.76 4.67
N ALA A 54 5.48 11.15 3.42
CA ALA A 54 4.94 10.42 2.28
C ALA A 54 5.77 9.16 2.01
N PHE A 55 5.13 8.12 1.52
CA PHE A 55 5.77 6.92 1.00
C PHE A 55 5.12 6.52 -0.33
N THR A 56 5.80 5.69 -1.11
CA THR A 56 5.37 5.25 -2.44
C THR A 56 5.40 3.73 -2.59
N THR A 57 6.00 3.02 -1.63
CA THR A 57 6.14 1.56 -1.67
C THR A 57 4.87 0.86 -1.19
N HIS A 58 4.53 -0.28 -1.81
CA HIS A 58 3.34 -1.05 -1.42
C HIS A 58 3.45 -1.70 -0.04
N VAL A 59 4.67 -1.99 0.39
CA VAL A 59 4.96 -2.40 1.78
C VAL A 59 5.89 -1.37 2.40
N THR A 60 5.43 -0.69 3.43
CA THR A 60 6.19 0.35 4.12
C THR A 60 6.38 -0.01 5.59
N ILE A 61 7.62 -0.05 6.03
CA ILE A 61 7.97 -0.26 7.44
C ILE A 61 8.28 1.11 8.06
N VAL A 62 7.51 1.49 9.05
CA VAL A 62 7.74 2.72 9.83
C VAL A 62 8.59 2.38 11.04
N THR A 63 9.82 2.86 11.04
CA THR A 63 10.83 2.53 12.07
C THR A 63 10.80 3.43 13.28
N ALA A 64 10.20 4.62 13.18
CA ALA A 64 10.09 5.58 14.28
C ALA A 64 8.75 6.33 14.23
N ALA A 65 8.06 6.35 15.37
CA ALA A 65 6.85 7.14 15.64
C ALA A 65 6.89 7.56 17.13
N ASP A 66 6.16 8.61 17.49
CA ASP A 66 6.13 9.13 18.87
C ASP A 66 4.69 9.42 19.37
N GLY A 67 3.69 8.91 18.69
CA GLY A 67 2.26 9.13 18.99
C GLY A 67 1.68 10.39 18.34
N THR A 68 2.51 11.32 17.88
CA THR A 68 2.08 12.54 17.20
C THR A 68 2.42 12.56 15.72
N LYS A 69 3.50 11.88 15.33
CA LYS A 69 4.01 11.83 13.96
C LYS A 69 3.25 10.83 13.12
N GLY A 70 3.22 11.07 11.82
CA GLY A 70 2.48 10.26 10.88
C GLY A 70 3.18 9.98 9.56
N VAL A 71 2.56 9.08 8.83
CA VAL A 71 2.84 8.82 7.42
C VAL A 71 1.60 9.09 6.59
N LYS A 72 1.78 9.33 5.30
CA LYS A 72 0.71 9.69 4.38
C LYS A 72 0.66 8.68 3.24
N LEU A 73 -0.53 8.11 3.01
CA LEU A 73 -0.83 7.24 1.87
C LEU A 73 -0.53 7.95 0.54
N PRO A 74 -0.13 7.21 -0.50
CA PRO A 74 0.19 7.77 -1.80
C PRO A 74 -1.00 8.51 -2.41
N THR A 75 -0.74 9.70 -2.95
CA THR A 75 -1.71 10.43 -3.78
C THR A 75 -1.72 9.82 -5.19
N GLY A 76 -2.91 9.67 -5.77
CA GLY A 76 -3.04 9.10 -7.12
C GLY A 76 -3.07 7.58 -7.17
N ALA A 77 -3.18 6.91 -6.03
CA ALA A 77 -3.41 5.47 -6.00
C ALA A 77 -4.70 5.10 -6.75
N THR A 78 -4.63 4.03 -7.53
CA THR A 78 -5.76 3.51 -8.32
C THR A 78 -6.65 2.62 -7.45
N THR A 79 -7.96 2.67 -7.68
CA THR A 79 -8.90 1.76 -7.00
C THR A 79 -8.48 0.30 -7.22
N GLY A 80 -8.40 -0.45 -6.12
CA GLY A 80 -7.92 -1.83 -6.07
C GLY A 80 -6.47 -1.98 -5.61
N GLU A 81 -5.68 -0.92 -5.60
CA GLU A 81 -4.32 -0.98 -5.05
C GLU A 81 -4.33 -1.26 -3.54
N VAL A 82 -3.33 -2.02 -3.11
CA VAL A 82 -3.16 -2.48 -1.73
C VAL A 82 -1.82 -2.03 -1.20
N TYR A 83 -1.83 -1.45 0.00
CA TYR A 83 -0.64 -1.00 0.72
C TYR A 83 -0.61 -1.61 2.12
N VAL A 84 0.54 -2.03 2.57
CA VAL A 84 0.78 -2.51 3.94
C VAL A 84 1.67 -1.51 4.65
N VAL A 85 1.21 -1.02 5.79
CA VAL A 85 1.98 -0.11 6.65
C VAL A 85 2.26 -0.80 7.98
N GLY A 86 3.49 -1.21 8.19
CA GLY A 86 3.95 -1.80 9.44
C GLY A 86 4.51 -0.74 10.38
N ASN A 87 3.87 -0.50 11.52
CA ASN A 87 4.41 0.37 12.56
C ASN A 87 5.33 -0.44 13.48
N HIS A 88 6.63 -0.39 13.24
CA HIS A 88 7.63 -1.06 14.07
C HIS A 88 8.08 -0.23 15.28
N ALA A 89 7.59 1.01 15.43
CA ALA A 89 7.79 1.77 16.65
C ALA A 89 6.88 1.28 17.78
N ALA A 90 7.27 1.50 19.02
CA ALA A 90 6.44 1.18 20.19
C ALA A 90 5.25 2.15 20.36
N ALA A 91 5.38 3.36 19.83
CA ALA A 91 4.35 4.41 19.94
C ALA A 91 3.33 4.32 18.79
N ILE A 92 2.18 4.95 19.00
CA ILE A 92 1.13 5.09 17.98
C ILE A 92 1.69 5.86 16.77
N LEU A 93 1.32 5.41 15.58
CA LEU A 93 1.57 6.06 14.31
C LEU A 93 0.26 6.67 13.80
N LYS A 94 0.29 7.89 13.28
CA LYS A 94 -0.82 8.46 12.54
C LYS A 94 -0.71 8.15 11.05
N LEU A 95 -1.80 7.62 10.48
CA LEU A 95 -1.94 7.33 9.06
C LEU A 95 -2.90 8.33 8.42
N TYR A 96 -2.40 9.13 7.48
CA TYR A 96 -3.16 10.17 6.79
C TYR A 96 -3.44 9.81 5.33
N ALA A 97 -4.47 10.43 4.74
CA ALA A 97 -4.73 10.41 3.30
C ALA A 97 -5.13 11.81 2.81
N THR A 98 -4.62 12.22 1.64
CA THR A 98 -4.84 13.55 1.10
C THR A 98 -6.20 13.63 0.40
N SER A 99 -7.09 14.48 0.89
CA SER A 99 -8.43 14.71 0.29
C SER A 99 -9.30 13.46 0.14
N GLU A 100 -9.05 12.43 0.93
CA GLU A 100 -9.73 11.15 0.88
C GLU A 100 -10.14 10.74 2.29
N THR A 101 -11.01 9.76 2.42
CA THR A 101 -11.42 9.22 3.73
C THR A 101 -10.77 7.87 4.01
N LEU A 102 -10.51 7.60 5.28
CA LEU A 102 -10.02 6.34 5.83
C LEU A 102 -11.13 5.73 6.68
N ASN A 103 -11.77 4.66 6.22
CA ASN A 103 -12.94 4.07 6.90
C ASN A 103 -14.04 5.11 7.24
N GLY A 104 -14.25 6.11 6.36
CA GLY A 104 -15.21 7.19 6.59
C GLY A 104 -14.70 8.35 7.47
N VAL A 105 -13.49 8.25 8.04
CA VAL A 105 -12.84 9.34 8.76
C VAL A 105 -12.10 10.22 7.76
N ASP A 106 -12.17 11.53 7.91
CA ASP A 106 -11.41 12.48 7.10
C ASP A 106 -9.90 12.14 7.16
N GLY A 107 -9.30 11.98 5.99
CA GLY A 107 -7.89 11.61 5.87
C GLY A 107 -6.93 12.61 6.51
N ALA A 108 -7.32 13.88 6.64
CA ALA A 108 -6.55 14.89 7.36
C ALA A 108 -6.58 14.69 8.89
N THR A 109 -7.65 14.09 9.43
CA THR A 109 -7.73 13.66 10.83
C THR A 109 -6.87 12.43 11.07
N GLY A 110 -6.83 11.54 10.08
CA GLY A 110 -6.04 10.32 10.09
C GLY A 110 -6.56 9.24 11.03
N LEU A 111 -6.08 8.01 10.82
CA LEU A 111 -6.29 6.87 11.71
C LEU A 111 -5.06 6.61 12.56
N SER A 112 -5.27 5.96 13.69
CA SER A 112 -4.17 5.56 14.59
C SER A 112 -3.84 4.09 14.36
N VAL A 113 -2.57 3.80 14.09
CA VAL A 113 -2.02 2.44 14.03
C VAL A 113 -1.21 2.22 15.31
N SER A 114 -1.60 1.23 16.10
CA SER A 114 -0.93 0.91 17.38
C SER A 114 0.55 0.61 17.19
N GLY A 115 1.35 0.79 18.23
CA GLY A 115 2.75 0.37 18.22
C GLY A 115 2.89 -1.12 17.97
N SER A 116 3.89 -1.51 17.21
CA SER A 116 4.16 -2.90 16.81
C SER A 116 3.02 -3.59 16.04
N ALA A 117 2.15 -2.81 15.41
CA ALA A 117 1.01 -3.29 14.63
C ALA A 117 1.16 -2.94 13.14
N SER A 118 0.35 -3.54 12.30
CA SER A 118 0.31 -3.25 10.87
C SER A 118 -1.09 -2.90 10.41
N ALA A 119 -1.20 -1.99 9.45
CA ALA A 119 -2.43 -1.64 8.76
C ALA A 119 -2.39 -2.19 7.33
N LEU A 120 -3.48 -2.83 6.90
CA LEU A 120 -3.71 -3.16 5.50
C LEU A 120 -4.64 -2.08 4.92
N CYS A 121 -4.15 -1.34 3.93
CA CYS A 121 -4.86 -0.25 3.30
C CYS A 121 -5.23 -0.63 1.87
N VAL A 122 -6.52 -0.62 1.56
CA VAL A 122 -7.04 -0.89 0.21
C VAL A 122 -7.68 0.38 -0.33
N LYS A 123 -7.26 0.81 -1.51
CA LYS A 123 -7.92 1.89 -2.24
C LYS A 123 -9.28 1.38 -2.73
N SER A 124 -10.33 1.60 -1.95
CA SER A 124 -11.65 1.02 -2.19
C SER A 124 -12.56 1.85 -3.09
N GLY A 125 -12.17 3.07 -3.40
CA GLY A 125 -12.91 3.96 -4.32
C GLY A 125 -12.11 5.22 -4.64
N ALA A 126 -12.64 6.07 -5.52
CA ALA A 126 -11.96 7.28 -5.99
C ALA A 126 -11.47 8.19 -4.84
N SER A 127 -12.26 8.31 -3.78
CA SER A 127 -11.96 9.17 -2.61
C SER A 127 -11.97 8.40 -1.29
N THR A 128 -11.81 7.07 -1.32
CA THR A 128 -11.97 6.24 -0.11
C THR A 128 -10.89 5.17 -0.01
N TRP A 129 -10.45 4.96 1.21
CA TRP A 129 -9.61 3.87 1.64
C TRP A 129 -10.33 3.00 2.66
N THR A 130 -10.25 1.71 2.50
CA THR A 130 -10.60 0.74 3.54
C THR A 130 -9.33 0.32 4.25
N VAL A 131 -9.28 0.53 5.55
CA VAL A 131 -8.10 0.23 6.38
C VAL A 131 -8.48 -0.83 7.40
N VAL A 132 -7.81 -1.97 7.34
CA VAL A 132 -7.92 -3.04 8.33
C VAL A 132 -6.84 -2.84 9.37
N LEU A 133 -7.23 -2.66 10.61
CA LEU A 133 -6.36 -2.54 11.78
C LEU A 133 -6.50 -3.82 12.62
N PRO A 134 -5.45 -4.23 13.34
CA PRO A 134 -5.52 -5.37 14.27
C PRO A 134 -6.39 -5.07 15.49
#